data_f2bdfc3410be32d12c5f8691ea05c60b
#
_entry.id   f2bdfc3410be32d12c5f8691ea05c60b
#
_cell.length_a   1.000
_cell.length_b   1.000
_cell.length_c   1.000
_cell.angle_alpha   90.00
_cell.angle_beta   90.00
_cell.angle_gamma   90.00
#
_symmetry.space_group_name_H-M   'P 1'
#
loop_
_entity.id
_entity.type
_entity.pdbx_description
1 polymer ?
#
loop_
_entity_poly.entity_id
_entity_poly.type
_entity_poly.pdbx_seq_one_letter_code
_entity_poly.pdbx_strand_id
1 'polypeptide(L)'
;INIHDSFIKRDTFFTMDLKEFPDFLAFSSYMKAAHGECLSPYKALRSKSSFIILNQKQSVRFLLNGQTPFQTVEIDFKRQMIEDYLMTQYQLDLREISDIFTESHKFNAGKLEKIADELLHYHVNSIGSELFYEIKAKEWLSVIINEYYNHQTSSPLNAADDLALGNVSSYIDDHYASNIPQDLLAKI
;
A
#
# COMPACT_ATOMS: atom_id res chain seq x y z
N ILE A 1 -6.22 -2.13 12.98
CA ILE A 1 -5.14 -2.90 12.32
C ILE A 1 -5.64 -4.31 12.10
N ASN A 2 -5.55 -4.79 10.88
CA ASN A 2 -5.95 -6.13 10.46
C ASN A 2 -4.71 -6.92 10.03
N ILE A 3 -4.64 -8.17 10.45
CA ILE A 3 -3.58 -9.09 10.03
C ILE A 3 -4.26 -10.29 9.37
N HIS A 4 -3.89 -10.54 8.12
CA HIS A 4 -4.33 -11.71 7.38
C HIS A 4 -3.15 -12.65 7.19
N ASP A 5 -3.33 -13.91 7.59
CA ASP A 5 -2.36 -14.98 7.40
C ASP A 5 -3.12 -16.23 6.98
N SER A 6 -3.11 -16.52 5.69
CA SER A 6 -3.90 -17.59 5.11
C SER A 6 -3.24 -18.18 3.86
N PHE A 7 -3.75 -19.32 3.42
CA PHE A 7 -3.39 -19.96 2.15
C PHE A 7 -4.60 -20.00 1.23
N ILE A 8 -4.49 -19.40 0.05
CA ILE A 8 -5.55 -19.34 -0.95
C ILE A 8 -5.54 -20.66 -1.72
N LYS A 9 -6.52 -21.54 -1.50
CA LYS A 9 -6.58 -22.86 -2.10
C LYS A 9 -6.94 -22.85 -3.59
N ARG A 10 -7.73 -21.88 -4.04
CA ARG A 10 -8.20 -21.71 -5.41
C ARG A 10 -8.39 -20.23 -5.70
N ASP A 11 -8.39 -19.86 -6.97
CA ASP A 11 -8.68 -18.49 -7.37
C ASP A 11 -9.96 -17.99 -6.70
N THR A 12 -9.83 -16.86 -6.04
CA THR A 12 -10.88 -16.29 -5.19
C THR A 12 -11.12 -14.85 -5.55
N PHE A 13 -12.34 -14.57 -5.97
CA PHE A 13 -12.80 -13.18 -6.16
C PHE A 13 -13.47 -12.69 -4.88
N PHE A 14 -13.16 -11.47 -4.48
CA PHE A 14 -13.92 -10.78 -3.47
C PHE A 14 -14.09 -9.31 -3.82
N THR A 15 -15.15 -8.70 -3.27
CA THR A 15 -15.46 -7.30 -3.47
C THR A 15 -15.52 -6.63 -2.11
N MET A 16 -14.83 -5.51 -1.98
CA MET A 16 -14.90 -4.61 -0.84
C MET A 16 -15.71 -3.38 -1.25
N ASP A 17 -16.91 -3.23 -0.70
CA ASP A 17 -17.73 -2.04 -0.94
C ASP A 17 -17.38 -0.97 0.09
N LEU A 18 -16.61 0.02 -0.34
CA LEU A 18 -16.12 1.07 0.55
C LEU A 18 -17.23 2.01 1.04
N LYS A 19 -18.43 1.93 0.48
CA LYS A 19 -19.60 2.64 1.01
C LYS A 19 -20.04 2.11 2.37
N GLU A 20 -19.74 0.85 2.67
CA GLU A 20 -20.04 0.23 3.96
C GLU A 20 -19.12 0.73 5.08
N PHE A 21 -18.04 1.44 4.72
CA PHE A 21 -17.03 1.96 5.63
C PHE A 21 -16.93 3.50 5.57
N PRO A 22 -18.02 4.25 5.81
CA PRO A 22 -18.04 5.70 5.59
C PRO A 22 -17.07 6.48 6.48
N ASP A 23 -16.72 5.91 7.64
CA ASP A 23 -15.87 6.55 8.64
C ASP A 23 -14.36 6.40 8.32
N PHE A 24 -13.99 5.56 7.34
CA PHE A 24 -12.60 5.38 6.96
C PHE A 24 -12.21 6.28 5.79
N LEU A 25 -11.03 6.86 5.88
CA LEU A 25 -10.42 7.66 4.83
C LEU A 25 -9.65 6.80 3.83
N ALA A 26 -8.83 5.90 4.35
CA ALA A 26 -7.96 5.07 3.55
C ALA A 26 -7.65 3.73 4.22
N PHE A 27 -7.36 2.74 3.40
CA PHE A 27 -6.90 1.41 3.78
C PHE A 27 -5.49 1.24 3.23
N SER A 28 -4.53 1.03 4.11
CA SER A 28 -3.11 0.90 3.74
C SER A 28 -2.59 -0.46 4.15
N SER A 29 -2.16 -1.25 3.17
CA SER A 29 -1.69 -2.62 3.39
C SER A 29 -0.23 -2.76 2.97
N TYR A 30 0.53 -3.54 3.73
CA TYR A 30 1.79 -4.14 3.30
C TYR A 30 1.56 -5.63 3.04
N MET A 31 1.87 -6.07 1.84
CA MET A 31 1.71 -7.45 1.38
C MET A 31 3.03 -8.20 1.53
N LYS A 32 3.21 -8.94 2.63
CA LYS A 32 4.40 -9.78 2.85
C LYS A 32 4.44 -10.94 1.87
N ALA A 33 3.28 -11.57 1.65
CA ALA A 33 3.08 -12.58 0.62
C ALA A 33 1.69 -12.36 0.03
N ALA A 34 1.62 -12.07 -1.27
CA ALA A 34 0.38 -11.94 -2.01
C ALA A 34 0.62 -12.17 -3.50
N HIS A 35 -0.34 -12.81 -4.15
CA HIS A 35 -0.38 -12.98 -5.59
C HIS A 35 -1.81 -12.80 -6.06
N GLY A 36 -2.02 -11.88 -6.97
CA GLY A 36 -3.34 -11.57 -7.48
C GLY A 36 -3.42 -10.20 -8.11
N GLU A 37 -4.63 -9.68 -8.20
CA GLU A 37 -4.91 -8.42 -8.85
C GLU A 37 -6.02 -7.66 -8.12
N CYS A 38 -5.89 -6.34 -8.02
CA CYS A 38 -7.00 -5.43 -7.85
C CYS A 38 -7.53 -5.11 -9.26
N LEU A 39 -8.82 -5.34 -9.50
CA LEU A 39 -9.39 -5.24 -10.83
C LEU A 39 -9.92 -3.84 -11.17
N SER A 40 -10.20 -3.01 -10.15
CA SER A 40 -10.72 -1.66 -10.36
C SER A 40 -10.41 -0.76 -9.15
N PRO A 41 -9.47 0.22 -9.28
CA PRO A 41 -8.54 0.36 -10.41
C PRO A 41 -7.57 -0.81 -10.51
N TYR A 42 -7.09 -1.11 -11.73
CA TYR A 42 -6.19 -2.25 -11.91
C TYR A 42 -4.85 -2.01 -11.23
N LYS A 43 -4.43 -2.99 -10.42
CA LYS A 43 -3.09 -3.04 -9.82
C LYS A 43 -2.74 -4.48 -9.48
N ALA A 44 -1.57 -4.95 -9.91
CA ALA A 44 -1.08 -6.26 -9.49
C ALA A 44 -0.81 -6.28 -7.98
N LEU A 45 -1.23 -7.35 -7.32
CA LEU A 45 -0.91 -7.64 -5.92
C LEU A 45 0.33 -8.53 -5.91
N ARG A 46 1.43 -8.01 -5.39
CA ARG A 46 2.73 -8.69 -5.37
C ARG A 46 3.25 -8.77 -3.95
N SER A 47 4.00 -9.83 -3.67
CA SER A 47 4.73 -9.96 -2.41
C SER A 47 5.74 -8.81 -2.24
N LYS A 48 5.97 -8.40 -1.00
CA LYS A 48 6.86 -7.29 -0.60
C LYS A 48 6.49 -5.94 -1.22
N SER A 49 5.20 -5.70 -1.38
CA SER A 49 4.68 -4.43 -1.90
C SER A 49 3.67 -3.79 -0.96
N SER A 50 3.44 -2.49 -1.13
CA SER A 50 2.38 -1.77 -0.45
C SER A 50 1.22 -1.48 -1.37
N PHE A 51 0.03 -1.41 -0.80
CA PHE A 51 -1.19 -1.10 -1.49
C PHE A 51 -2.03 -0.15 -0.64
N ILE A 52 -2.41 0.98 -1.21
CA ILE A 52 -3.30 1.94 -0.52
C ILE A 52 -4.53 2.18 -1.37
N ILE A 53 -5.67 2.19 -0.70
CA ILE A 53 -6.98 2.52 -1.28
C ILE A 53 -7.54 3.71 -0.53
N LEU A 54 -7.72 4.83 -1.23
CA LEU A 54 -8.48 5.96 -0.71
C LEU A 54 -9.98 5.65 -0.82
N ASN A 55 -10.73 5.89 0.26
CA ASN A 55 -12.17 5.67 0.25
C ASN A 55 -12.91 6.80 -0.47
N GLN A 56 -13.19 6.58 -1.74
CA GLN A 56 -14.02 7.43 -2.59
C GLN A 56 -15.45 6.87 -2.76
N LYS A 57 -15.89 6.03 -1.81
CA LYS A 57 -17.22 5.37 -1.83
C LYS A 57 -17.44 4.47 -3.05
N GLN A 58 -16.37 3.93 -3.60
CA GLN A 58 -16.40 2.96 -4.71
C GLN A 58 -16.39 1.52 -4.17
N SER A 59 -16.66 0.58 -5.07
CA SER A 59 -16.42 -0.84 -4.82
C SER A 59 -15.09 -1.23 -5.43
N VAL A 60 -14.27 -1.97 -4.69
CA VAL A 60 -12.97 -2.48 -5.13
C VAL A 60 -13.05 -4.00 -5.25
N ARG A 61 -12.65 -4.52 -6.39
CA ARG A 61 -12.69 -5.96 -6.66
C ARG A 61 -11.29 -6.52 -6.73
N PHE A 62 -11.12 -7.69 -6.12
CA PHE A 62 -9.86 -8.39 -6.08
C PHE A 62 -10.00 -9.80 -6.64
N LEU A 63 -8.94 -10.26 -7.30
CA LEU A 63 -8.67 -11.66 -7.59
C LEU A 63 -7.43 -12.08 -6.81
N LEU A 64 -7.55 -13.05 -5.92
CA LEU A 64 -6.41 -13.71 -5.28
C LEU A 64 -6.15 -15.04 -5.98
N ASN A 65 -4.91 -15.25 -6.41
CA ASN A 65 -4.53 -16.46 -7.13
C ASN A 65 -4.53 -17.68 -6.20
N GLY A 66 -5.04 -18.78 -6.68
CA GLY A 66 -5.04 -20.06 -5.98
C GLY A 66 -3.64 -20.64 -5.81
N GLN A 67 -3.50 -21.54 -4.84
CA GLN A 67 -2.24 -22.22 -4.47
C GLN A 67 -1.12 -21.27 -4.04
N THR A 68 -1.49 -20.10 -3.44
CA THR A 68 -0.54 -19.10 -2.99
C THR A 68 -0.75 -18.70 -1.53
N PRO A 69 0.32 -18.34 -0.80
CA PRO A 69 0.17 -17.72 0.51
C PRO A 69 -0.40 -16.31 0.37
N PHE A 70 -1.19 -15.90 1.36
CA PHE A 70 -1.70 -14.55 1.50
C PHE A 70 -1.43 -14.07 2.92
N GLN A 71 -0.39 -13.24 3.07
CA GLN A 71 0.00 -12.67 4.35
C GLN A 71 0.13 -11.16 4.22
N THR A 72 -0.74 -10.43 4.92
CA THR A 72 -0.79 -8.97 4.86
C THR A 72 -1.01 -8.35 6.23
N VAL A 73 -0.49 -7.16 6.40
CA VAL A 73 -0.80 -6.26 7.51
C VAL A 73 -1.48 -5.04 6.92
N GLU A 74 -2.64 -4.70 7.44
CA GLU A 74 -3.45 -3.56 6.99
C GLU A 74 -3.74 -2.61 8.14
N ILE A 75 -3.65 -1.33 7.86
CA ILE A 75 -4.06 -0.25 8.77
C ILE A 75 -5.18 0.54 8.12
N ASP A 76 -6.33 0.56 8.80
CA ASP A 76 -7.51 1.31 8.38
C ASP A 76 -7.50 2.67 9.07
N PHE A 77 -7.34 3.73 8.29
CA PHE A 77 -7.28 5.09 8.80
C PHE A 77 -8.69 5.70 8.85
N LYS A 78 -9.16 5.98 10.08
CA LYS A 78 -10.42 6.70 10.27
C LYS A 78 -10.30 8.14 9.79
N ARG A 79 -11.27 8.58 8.98
CA ARG A 79 -11.31 9.90 8.36
C ARG A 79 -11.14 11.03 9.38
N GLN A 80 -12.01 11.08 10.37
CA GLN A 80 -12.00 12.15 11.37
C GLN A 80 -10.65 12.22 12.11
N MET A 81 -10.12 11.07 12.53
CA MET A 81 -8.83 11.03 13.26
C MET A 81 -7.68 11.57 12.40
N ILE A 82 -7.64 11.20 11.11
CA ILE A 82 -6.55 11.62 10.22
C ILE A 82 -6.70 13.08 9.84
N GLU A 83 -7.90 13.51 9.46
CA GLU A 83 -8.16 14.91 9.11
C GLU A 83 -7.88 15.83 10.30
N ASP A 84 -8.43 15.55 11.48
CA ASP A 84 -8.18 16.36 12.69
C ASP A 84 -6.69 16.40 13.05
N TYR A 85 -5.99 15.27 12.99
CA TYR A 85 -4.58 15.19 13.32
C TYR A 85 -3.71 15.96 12.32
N LEU A 86 -3.89 15.72 11.02
CA LEU A 86 -3.08 16.33 9.98
C LEU A 86 -3.38 17.82 9.80
N MET A 87 -4.64 18.22 9.89
CA MET A 87 -5.03 19.64 9.84
C MET A 87 -4.51 20.42 11.06
N THR A 88 -4.59 19.82 12.26
CA THR A 88 -4.20 20.51 13.50
C THR A 88 -2.70 20.56 13.70
N GLN A 89 -1.99 19.45 13.46
CA GLN A 89 -0.56 19.34 13.75
C GLN A 89 0.32 19.85 12.60
N TYR A 90 -0.12 19.66 11.35
CA TYR A 90 0.67 19.97 10.16
C TYR A 90 0.05 21.06 9.28
N GLN A 91 -1.14 21.57 9.64
CA GLN A 91 -1.87 22.60 8.90
C GLN A 91 -2.15 22.21 7.43
N LEU A 92 -2.26 20.91 7.16
CA LEU A 92 -2.59 20.40 5.83
C LEU A 92 -4.07 20.61 5.53
N ASP A 93 -4.40 20.93 4.28
CA ASP A 93 -5.78 20.96 3.83
C ASP A 93 -6.29 19.57 3.39
N LEU A 94 -7.60 19.46 3.13
CA LEU A 94 -8.22 18.18 2.74
C LEU A 94 -7.70 17.65 1.41
N ARG A 95 -7.26 18.54 0.51
CA ARG A 95 -6.71 18.15 -0.78
C ARG A 95 -5.33 17.54 -0.60
N GLU A 96 -4.46 18.19 0.16
CA GLU A 96 -3.12 17.67 0.48
C GLU A 96 -3.21 16.32 1.18
N ILE A 97 -4.14 16.17 2.13
CA ILE A 97 -4.40 14.89 2.80
C ILE A 97 -4.82 13.81 1.80
N SER A 98 -5.70 14.14 0.86
CA SER A 98 -6.10 13.21 -0.21
C SER A 98 -4.92 12.83 -1.11
N ASP A 99 -4.11 13.81 -1.51
CA ASP A 99 -2.95 13.62 -2.38
C ASP A 99 -1.90 12.70 -1.74
N ILE A 100 -1.65 12.83 -0.42
CA ILE A 100 -0.75 11.94 0.34
C ILE A 100 -1.13 10.47 0.15
N PHE A 101 -2.42 10.13 0.26
CA PHE A 101 -2.87 8.75 0.13
C PHE A 101 -3.01 8.29 -1.33
N THR A 102 -3.33 9.20 -2.24
CA THR A 102 -3.52 8.87 -3.67
C THR A 102 -2.18 8.62 -4.36
N GLU A 103 -1.15 9.42 -4.06
CA GLU A 103 0.17 9.29 -4.69
C GLU A 103 1.08 8.24 -4.04
N SER A 104 0.60 7.62 -2.98
CA SER A 104 1.36 6.62 -2.22
C SER A 104 1.75 5.36 -3.00
N HIS A 105 1.19 5.13 -4.18
CA HIS A 105 1.56 4.01 -5.05
C HIS A 105 3.03 4.07 -5.55
N LYS A 106 3.65 5.25 -5.44
CA LYS A 106 5.07 5.49 -5.78
C LYS A 106 6.03 5.17 -4.63
N PHE A 107 5.53 4.79 -3.45
CA PHE A 107 6.34 4.65 -2.26
C PHE A 107 7.15 3.36 -2.23
N ASN A 108 8.36 3.48 -1.69
CA ASN A 108 9.18 2.32 -1.38
C ASN A 108 8.57 1.53 -0.21
N ALA A 109 8.04 0.35 -0.49
CA ALA A 109 7.41 -0.52 0.49
C ALA A 109 8.37 -1.02 1.59
N GLY A 110 9.68 -0.97 1.38
CA GLY A 110 10.68 -1.49 2.32
C GLY A 110 10.65 -0.84 3.70
N LYS A 111 10.24 0.42 3.81
CA LYS A 111 10.08 1.07 5.12
C LYS A 111 8.87 0.53 5.90
N LEU A 112 7.81 0.12 5.21
CA LEU A 112 6.63 -0.48 5.82
C LEU A 112 6.87 -1.94 6.21
N GLU A 113 7.79 -2.64 5.52
CA GLU A 113 8.13 -4.04 5.80
C GLU A 113 8.53 -4.25 7.26
N LYS A 114 9.41 -3.39 7.79
CA LYS A 114 9.87 -3.48 9.17
C LYS A 114 8.72 -3.35 10.17
N ILE A 115 7.84 -2.35 9.97
CA ILE A 115 6.70 -2.12 10.86
C ILE A 115 5.72 -3.30 10.78
N ALA A 116 5.48 -3.80 9.56
CA ALA A 116 4.61 -4.96 9.34
C ALA A 116 5.16 -6.22 10.02
N ASP A 117 6.48 -6.47 9.93
CA ASP A 117 7.11 -7.60 10.61
C ASP A 117 7.00 -7.49 12.14
N GLU A 118 7.16 -6.29 12.70
CA GLU A 118 6.97 -6.07 14.13
C GLU A 118 5.51 -6.33 14.55
N LEU A 119 4.53 -5.93 13.74
CA LEU A 119 3.11 -6.18 13.97
C LEU A 119 2.76 -7.67 13.87
N LEU A 120 3.31 -8.38 12.89
CA LEU A 120 3.09 -9.82 12.68
C LEU A 120 3.62 -10.68 13.84
N HIS A 121 4.72 -10.26 14.46
CA HIS A 121 5.38 -11.03 15.52
C HIS A 121 5.00 -10.58 16.93
N TYR A 122 4.18 -9.54 17.07
CA TYR A 122 3.78 -9.04 18.37
C TYR A 122 2.75 -9.96 19.04
N HIS A 123 3.08 -10.42 20.25
CA HIS A 123 2.18 -11.26 21.04
C HIS A 123 1.25 -10.41 21.90
N VAL A 124 -0.04 -10.45 21.59
CA VAL A 124 -1.13 -9.68 22.24
C VAL A 124 -1.45 -10.27 23.62
N ASN A 125 -0.63 -10.02 24.63
CA ASN A 125 -0.93 -10.52 25.98
C ASN A 125 -0.55 -9.53 27.10
N SER A 126 -0.35 -8.26 26.81
CA SER A 126 0.06 -7.27 27.78
C SER A 126 -0.87 -6.05 27.84
N ILE A 127 -0.93 -5.39 28.99
CA ILE A 127 -1.66 -4.13 29.20
C ILE A 127 -1.20 -3.05 28.21
N GLY A 128 0.02 -3.13 27.68
CA GLY A 128 0.58 -2.17 26.72
C GLY A 128 0.26 -2.45 25.25
N SER A 129 -0.49 -3.49 24.93
CA SER A 129 -0.74 -3.88 23.53
C SER A 129 -1.47 -2.80 22.72
N GLU A 130 -2.45 -2.14 23.34
CA GLU A 130 -3.19 -1.07 22.67
C GLU A 130 -2.27 0.11 22.32
N LEU A 131 -1.43 0.52 23.27
CA LEU A 131 -0.45 1.57 23.05
C LEU A 131 0.58 1.17 21.97
N PHE A 132 1.02 -0.10 21.96
CA PHE A 132 1.91 -0.58 20.91
C PHE A 132 1.28 -0.43 19.52
N TYR A 133 0.05 -0.88 19.33
CA TYR A 133 -0.65 -0.76 18.06
C TYR A 133 -0.89 0.70 17.66
N GLU A 134 -1.21 1.57 18.61
CA GLU A 134 -1.35 3.01 18.34
C GLU A 134 -0.04 3.63 17.86
N ILE A 135 1.08 3.32 18.51
CA ILE A 135 2.41 3.79 18.10
C ILE A 135 2.74 3.30 16.70
N LYS A 136 2.49 2.01 16.40
CA LYS A 136 2.79 1.44 15.08
C LYS A 136 1.91 2.03 13.98
N ALA A 137 0.66 2.34 14.25
CA ALA A 137 -0.21 3.03 13.29
C ALA A 137 0.28 4.45 13.00
N LYS A 138 0.76 5.19 14.01
CA LYS A 138 1.36 6.51 13.83
C LYS A 138 2.69 6.46 13.09
N GLU A 139 3.54 5.47 13.39
CA GLU A 139 4.79 5.23 12.67
C GLU A 139 4.53 4.93 11.19
N TRP A 140 3.53 4.09 10.90
CA TRP A 140 3.10 3.78 9.53
C TRP A 140 2.63 5.03 8.78
N LEU A 141 1.76 5.83 9.41
CA LEU A 141 1.30 7.10 8.84
C LEU A 141 2.47 8.06 8.58
N SER A 142 3.42 8.15 9.51
CA SER A 142 4.63 8.96 9.36
C SER A 142 5.46 8.53 8.14
N VAL A 143 5.58 7.22 7.89
CA VAL A 143 6.26 6.72 6.69
C VAL A 143 5.55 7.18 5.43
N ILE A 144 4.22 7.05 5.35
CA ILE A 144 3.43 7.49 4.19
C ILE A 144 3.63 8.98 3.92
N ILE A 145 3.53 9.83 4.93
CA ILE A 145 3.69 11.28 4.82
C ILE A 145 5.11 11.62 4.35
N ASN A 146 6.14 11.04 4.99
CA ASN A 146 7.53 11.31 4.65
C ASN A 146 7.87 10.87 3.22
N GLU A 147 7.36 9.75 2.76
CA GLU A 147 7.56 9.29 1.38
C GLU A 147 6.92 10.26 0.39
N TYR A 148 5.71 10.73 0.66
CA TYR A 148 5.03 11.72 -0.17
C TYR A 148 5.87 12.99 -0.35
N TYR A 149 6.34 13.60 0.74
CA TYR A 149 7.13 14.83 0.67
C TYR A 149 8.54 14.61 0.10
N ASN A 150 9.15 13.48 0.36
CA ASN A 150 10.44 13.14 -0.24
C ASN A 150 10.35 13.01 -1.76
N HIS A 151 9.25 12.45 -2.27
CA HIS A 151 9.02 12.39 -3.72
C HIS A 151 8.80 13.77 -4.35
N GLN A 152 8.15 14.69 -3.66
CA GLN A 152 7.97 16.06 -4.17
C GLN A 152 9.26 16.88 -4.18
N THR A 153 10.18 16.62 -3.24
CA THR A 153 11.46 17.35 -3.12
C THR A 153 12.59 16.74 -3.92
N SER A 154 12.48 15.46 -4.28
CA SER A 154 13.41 14.82 -5.21
C SER A 154 13.20 15.47 -6.57
N SER A 155 14.28 15.97 -7.20
CA SER A 155 14.27 16.59 -8.53
C SER A 155 13.38 15.75 -9.47
N PRO A 156 12.41 16.34 -10.16
CA PRO A 156 11.50 15.55 -10.95
C PRO A 156 12.31 14.88 -12.08
N LEU A 157 12.48 13.56 -11.98
CA LEU A 157 12.46 12.79 -13.21
C LEU A 157 11.19 13.28 -13.91
N ASN A 158 11.32 13.75 -15.13
CA ASN A 158 10.18 14.24 -15.86
C ASN A 158 9.13 13.10 -15.88
N ALA A 159 7.83 13.42 -15.91
CA ALA A 159 6.77 12.40 -15.88
C ALA A 159 6.94 11.30 -16.96
N ALA A 160 7.66 11.60 -18.04
CA ALA A 160 8.02 10.64 -19.08
C ALA A 160 9.10 9.66 -18.61
N ASP A 161 10.07 10.11 -17.81
CA ASP A 161 11.12 9.23 -17.25
C ASP A 161 10.55 8.30 -16.18
N ASP A 162 9.62 8.79 -15.33
CA ASP A 162 8.90 7.97 -14.36
C ASP A 162 8.06 6.89 -15.05
N LEU A 163 7.38 7.24 -16.14
CA LEU A 163 6.61 6.29 -16.94
C LEU A 163 7.51 5.25 -17.60
N ALA A 164 8.63 5.68 -18.19
CA ALA A 164 9.61 4.80 -18.83
C ALA A 164 10.22 3.82 -17.82
N LEU A 165 10.64 4.30 -16.64
CA LEU A 165 11.16 3.44 -15.58
C LEU A 165 10.10 2.46 -15.06
N GLY A 166 8.84 2.88 -14.93
CA GLY A 166 7.72 2.02 -14.59
C GLY A 166 7.50 0.91 -15.62
N ASN A 167 7.55 1.24 -16.91
CA ASN A 167 7.43 0.28 -18.00
C ASN A 167 8.59 -0.73 -18.01
N VAL A 168 9.83 -0.24 -17.84
CA VAL A 168 11.03 -1.09 -17.76
C VAL A 168 10.94 -2.04 -16.56
N SER A 169 10.55 -1.54 -15.38
CA SER A 169 10.37 -2.38 -14.18
C SER A 169 9.32 -3.47 -14.41
N SER A 170 8.16 -3.10 -14.96
CA SER A 170 7.10 -4.05 -15.27
C SER A 170 7.56 -5.10 -16.29
N TYR A 171 8.29 -4.68 -17.32
CA TYR A 171 8.83 -5.60 -18.32
C TYR A 171 9.83 -6.60 -17.71
N ILE A 172 10.73 -6.13 -16.83
CA ILE A 172 11.67 -7.01 -16.11
C ILE A 172 10.91 -8.02 -15.25
N ASP A 173 9.91 -7.56 -14.51
CA ASP A 173 9.10 -8.42 -13.63
C ASP A 173 8.35 -9.51 -14.40
N ASP A 174 7.84 -9.18 -15.59
CA ASP A 174 7.09 -10.13 -16.43
C ASP A 174 8.03 -11.13 -17.15
N HIS A 175 9.30 -10.77 -17.34
CA HIS A 175 10.27 -11.53 -18.12
C HIS A 175 11.52 -11.93 -17.35
N TYR A 176 11.50 -11.87 -16.00
CA TYR A 176 12.69 -12.10 -15.16
C TYR A 176 13.38 -13.46 -15.39
N ALA A 177 12.63 -14.48 -15.86
CA ALA A 177 13.18 -15.79 -16.19
C ALA A 177 13.84 -15.85 -17.58
N SER A 178 13.76 -14.76 -18.34
CA SER A 178 14.31 -14.65 -19.70
C SER A 178 15.63 -13.87 -19.68
N ASN A 179 16.48 -14.13 -20.67
CA ASN A 179 17.66 -13.29 -20.86
C ASN A 179 17.22 -11.97 -21.51
N ILE A 180 17.13 -10.88 -20.73
CA ILE A 180 16.66 -9.59 -21.19
C ILE A 180 17.86 -8.75 -21.66
N PRO A 181 17.98 -8.44 -22.96
CA PRO A 181 19.05 -7.59 -23.47
C PRO A 181 18.89 -6.16 -22.96
N GLN A 182 20.00 -5.55 -22.50
CA GLN A 182 19.99 -4.17 -22.01
C GLN A 182 19.50 -3.16 -23.07
N ASP A 183 19.82 -3.38 -24.35
CA ASP A 183 19.40 -2.55 -25.47
C ASP A 183 17.87 -2.58 -25.69
N LEU A 184 17.20 -3.62 -25.23
CA LEU A 184 15.73 -3.70 -25.28
C LEU A 184 15.12 -2.82 -24.20
N LEU A 185 15.67 -2.86 -22.98
CA LEU A 185 15.18 -2.03 -21.87
C LEU A 185 15.35 -0.53 -22.15
N ALA A 186 16.36 -0.14 -22.91
CA ALA A 186 16.59 1.25 -23.32
C ALA A 186 15.60 1.76 -24.39
N LYS A 187 14.74 0.89 -24.95
CA LYS A 187 13.75 1.23 -25.98
C LYS A 187 12.31 1.25 -25.44
N ILE A 188 12.11 0.81 -24.21
CA ILE A 188 10.84 0.82 -23.50
C ILE A 188 10.63 2.18 -22.83
#